data_445d3287d8256369971da554daf34590
#
_entry.id   445d3287d8256369971da554daf34590
#
_cell.length_a   1.000
_cell.length_b   1.000
_cell.length_c   1.000
_cell.angle_alpha   90.00
_cell.angle_beta   90.00
_cell.angle_gamma   90.00
#
_symmetry.space_group_name_H-M   'P 1'
#
loop_
_entity.id
_entity.type
_entity.pdbx_description
1 polymer ?
#
loop_
_entity_poly.entity_id
_entity_poly.type
_entity_poly.pdbx_seq_one_letter_code
_entity_poly.pdbx_strand_id
1 'polypeptide(L)'
;MSRVGGNAQIKAMKKVAGTLRLSLSQYRDLEAFAAFASDLDAASRAQLDRGARLVELLKQPQYSPFPVEDEVVSIWAGTTGQLDDVPIEDVRRFETEFLDYLRREQPGILAAIKETSDLSDDTVTALKDVIDRFRRTFEVTGGQLLVSDEDSAAEPLGEGEAKQESVARYRDTDTGGESTSGSAGATAEGVGLSNDGANAGSGANAEGGE
;
A
#
# COMPACT_ATOMS: atom_id res chain seq x y z
N MET A 1 -3.94 18.84 -15.16
CA MET A 1 -2.65 18.53 -14.49
C MET A 1 -1.52 19.07 -15.34
N SER A 2 -0.61 19.86 -14.76
CA SER A 2 0.53 20.42 -15.50
C SER A 2 1.56 19.33 -15.80
N ARG A 3 1.81 19.06 -17.09
CA ARG A 3 2.89 18.17 -17.53
C ARG A 3 4.28 18.76 -17.26
N VAL A 4 4.36 20.07 -17.08
CA VAL A 4 5.61 20.79 -16.85
C VAL A 4 6.22 20.42 -15.49
N GLY A 5 5.42 20.32 -14.42
CA GLY A 5 5.92 19.98 -13.10
C GLY A 5 6.62 18.61 -13.03
N GLY A 6 6.08 17.59 -13.70
CA GLY A 6 6.71 16.26 -13.74
C GLY A 6 8.06 16.25 -14.50
N ASN A 7 8.22 17.07 -15.54
CA ASN A 7 9.45 17.14 -16.29
C ASN A 7 10.57 17.88 -15.54
N ALA A 8 10.19 18.83 -14.67
CA ALA A 8 11.14 19.57 -13.85
C ALA A 8 11.69 18.79 -12.65
N GLN A 9 11.04 17.67 -12.26
CA GLN A 9 11.48 16.84 -11.14
C GLN A 9 12.77 16.08 -11.45
N ILE A 10 13.67 16.00 -10.45
CA ILE A 10 14.83 15.11 -10.49
C ILE A 10 14.38 13.63 -10.46
N LYS A 11 15.26 12.69 -10.81
CA LYS A 11 14.91 11.26 -10.84
C LYS A 11 14.45 10.74 -9.48
N ALA A 12 15.13 11.12 -8.40
CA ALA A 12 14.77 10.74 -7.05
C ALA A 12 13.32 11.15 -6.72
N MET A 13 12.95 12.41 -7.00
CA MET A 13 11.60 12.91 -6.78
C MET A 13 10.56 12.15 -7.62
N LYS A 14 10.87 11.84 -8.88
CA LYS A 14 9.94 11.07 -9.75
C LYS A 14 9.63 9.69 -9.18
N LYS A 15 10.63 9.02 -8.57
CA LYS A 15 10.46 7.70 -7.95
C LYS A 15 9.45 7.77 -6.80
N VAL A 16 9.59 8.73 -5.90
CA VAL A 16 8.72 8.84 -4.71
C VAL A 16 7.37 9.51 -5.01
N ALA A 17 7.33 10.50 -5.88
CA ALA A 17 6.11 11.23 -6.23
C ALA A 17 5.07 10.38 -6.97
N GLY A 18 5.49 9.34 -7.68
CA GLY A 18 4.59 8.38 -8.32
C GLY A 18 3.76 7.61 -7.28
N THR A 19 4.44 7.03 -6.30
CA THR A 19 3.84 6.30 -5.20
C THR A 19 2.97 7.23 -4.33
N LEU A 20 3.46 8.42 -4.03
CA LEU A 20 2.70 9.42 -3.27
C LEU A 20 1.35 9.75 -3.92
N ARG A 21 1.34 10.00 -5.23
CA ARG A 21 0.10 10.33 -5.96
C ARG A 21 -0.91 9.18 -5.91
N LEU A 22 -0.44 7.95 -6.06
CA LEU A 22 -1.29 6.77 -5.98
C LEU A 22 -1.90 6.66 -4.58
N SER A 23 -1.06 6.74 -3.53
CA SER A 23 -1.51 6.66 -2.14
C SER A 23 -2.53 7.75 -1.78
N LEU A 24 -2.31 8.99 -2.24
CA LEU A 24 -3.25 10.09 -2.00
C LEU A 24 -4.55 9.94 -2.80
N SER A 25 -4.51 9.36 -4.01
CA SER A 25 -5.74 9.06 -4.76
C SER A 25 -6.57 8.03 -4.03
N GLN A 26 -5.94 6.92 -3.61
CA GLN A 26 -6.59 5.86 -2.84
C GLN A 26 -7.13 6.37 -1.50
N TYR A 27 -6.37 7.22 -0.80
CA TYR A 27 -6.84 7.85 0.43
C TYR A 27 -8.14 8.64 0.22
N ARG A 28 -8.22 9.49 -0.82
CA ARG A 28 -9.41 10.27 -1.10
C ARG A 28 -10.63 9.41 -1.43
N ASP A 29 -10.42 8.33 -2.20
CA ASP A 29 -11.49 7.41 -2.54
C ASP A 29 -11.99 6.69 -1.28
N LEU A 30 -11.07 6.24 -0.40
CA LEU A 30 -11.40 5.60 0.86
C LEU A 30 -12.03 6.58 1.87
N GLU A 31 -11.55 7.82 1.97
CA GLU A 31 -12.10 8.85 2.84
C GLU A 31 -13.57 9.15 2.47
N ALA A 32 -13.86 9.27 1.17
CA ALA A 32 -15.22 9.45 0.68
C ALA A 32 -16.09 8.24 1.02
N PHE A 33 -15.56 7.01 0.88
CA PHE A 33 -16.28 5.79 1.20
C PHE A 33 -16.50 5.62 2.72
N ALA A 34 -15.48 5.91 3.53
CA ALA A 34 -15.55 5.83 4.99
C ALA A 34 -16.63 6.72 5.61
N ALA A 35 -16.97 7.82 4.95
CA ALA A 35 -18.06 8.69 5.40
C ALA A 35 -19.45 8.03 5.33
N PHE A 36 -19.61 6.97 4.52
CA PHE A 36 -20.88 6.28 4.30
C PHE A 36 -20.89 4.83 4.80
N ALA A 37 -19.72 4.21 4.98
CA ALA A 37 -19.58 2.81 5.40
C ALA A 37 -19.21 2.72 6.88
N SER A 38 -19.98 1.94 7.63
CA SER A 38 -19.71 1.71 9.06
C SER A 38 -18.56 0.76 9.33
N ASP A 39 -18.24 -0.13 8.37
CA ASP A 39 -17.22 -1.16 8.53
C ASP A 39 -16.22 -1.14 7.38
N LEU A 40 -15.01 -0.69 7.68
CA LEU A 40 -13.85 -0.84 6.81
C LEU A 40 -13.04 -2.07 7.24
N ASP A 41 -12.56 -2.83 6.26
CA ASP A 41 -11.59 -3.89 6.53
C ASP A 41 -10.26 -3.33 7.09
N ALA A 42 -9.45 -4.19 7.68
CA ALA A 42 -8.18 -3.78 8.31
C ALA A 42 -7.21 -3.16 7.29
N ALA A 43 -7.16 -3.66 6.05
CA ALA A 43 -6.28 -3.15 5.01
C ALA A 43 -6.71 -1.74 4.55
N SER A 44 -8.01 -1.54 4.33
CA SER A 44 -8.57 -0.23 3.97
C SER A 44 -8.37 0.79 5.09
N ARG A 45 -8.49 0.37 6.35
CA ARG A 45 -8.23 1.23 7.50
C ARG A 45 -6.76 1.65 7.57
N ALA A 46 -5.83 0.70 7.44
CA ALA A 46 -4.39 0.99 7.43
C ALA A 46 -4.02 1.95 6.29
N GLN A 47 -4.65 1.81 5.12
CA GLN A 47 -4.43 2.70 3.98
C GLN A 47 -5.00 4.10 4.23
N LEU A 48 -6.14 4.21 4.88
CA LEU A 48 -6.73 5.48 5.30
C LEU A 48 -5.82 6.19 6.31
N ASP A 49 -5.33 5.46 7.31
CA ASP A 49 -4.44 5.99 8.35
C ASP A 49 -3.10 6.46 7.76
N ARG A 50 -2.52 5.71 6.83
CA ARG A 50 -1.32 6.13 6.09
C ARG A 50 -1.58 7.38 5.26
N GLY A 51 -2.71 7.44 4.56
CA GLY A 51 -3.10 8.59 3.76
C GLY A 51 -3.25 9.87 4.59
N ALA A 52 -3.84 9.79 5.77
CA ALA A 52 -3.97 10.90 6.70
C ALA A 52 -2.58 11.44 7.13
N ARG A 53 -1.62 10.55 7.44
CA ARG A 53 -0.25 10.93 7.75
C ARG A 53 0.48 11.57 6.57
N LEU A 54 0.27 11.07 5.36
CA LEU A 54 0.81 11.69 4.14
C LEU A 54 0.26 13.09 3.92
N VAL A 55 -1.02 13.33 4.19
CA VAL A 55 -1.62 14.67 4.10
C VAL A 55 -0.98 15.59 5.14
N GLU A 56 -0.73 15.12 6.37
CA GLU A 56 -0.06 15.90 7.40
C GLU A 56 1.39 16.24 7.05
N LEU A 57 2.13 15.24 6.53
CA LEU A 57 3.52 15.39 6.08
C LEU A 57 3.68 16.45 5.00
N LEU A 58 2.68 16.57 4.10
CA LEU A 58 2.73 17.53 2.98
C LEU A 58 2.37 18.97 3.38
N LYS A 59 2.01 19.22 4.64
CA LYS A 59 1.75 20.58 5.13
C LYS A 59 3.08 21.28 5.42
N GLN A 60 3.47 22.21 4.57
CA GLN A 60 4.67 23.03 4.78
C GLN A 60 4.35 24.37 5.43
N PRO A 61 5.23 24.93 6.29
CA PRO A 61 5.11 26.28 6.77
C PRO A 61 5.22 27.29 5.61
N GLN A 62 4.54 28.42 5.76
CA GLN A 62 4.62 29.49 4.76
C GLN A 62 6.05 30.06 4.68
N TYR A 63 6.54 30.28 3.47
CA TYR A 63 7.90 30.81 3.19
C TYR A 63 9.06 29.96 3.68
N SER A 64 8.85 28.67 3.89
CA SER A 64 9.87 27.72 4.34
C SER A 64 9.98 26.52 3.39
N PRO A 65 10.53 26.70 2.17
CA PRO A 65 10.69 25.61 1.22
C PRO A 65 11.77 24.64 1.71
N PHE A 66 11.52 23.35 1.57
CA PHE A 66 12.52 22.32 1.82
C PHE A 66 13.54 22.21 0.68
N PRO A 67 14.81 21.90 0.97
CA PRO A 67 15.74 21.38 -0.01
C PRO A 67 15.18 20.12 -0.67
N VAL A 68 15.44 19.92 -1.95
CA VAL A 68 14.85 18.80 -2.70
C VAL A 68 15.26 17.43 -2.16
N GLU A 69 16.48 17.30 -1.66
CA GLU A 69 17.00 16.10 -1.00
C GLU A 69 16.21 15.74 0.26
N ASP A 70 15.87 16.73 1.08
CA ASP A 70 15.06 16.55 2.29
C ASP A 70 13.63 16.15 1.93
N GLU A 71 13.03 16.81 0.92
CA GLU A 71 11.68 16.51 0.45
C GLU A 71 11.58 15.09 -0.11
N VAL A 72 12.60 14.62 -0.84
CA VAL A 72 12.68 13.22 -1.33
C VAL A 72 12.68 12.24 -0.17
N VAL A 73 13.48 12.49 0.87
CA VAL A 73 13.58 11.63 2.06
C VAL A 73 12.27 11.61 2.84
N SER A 74 11.65 12.78 3.06
CA SER A 74 10.36 12.88 3.76
C SER A 74 9.26 12.11 3.04
N ILE A 75 9.12 12.31 1.72
CA ILE A 75 8.10 11.62 0.91
C ILE A 75 8.40 10.11 0.87
N TRP A 76 9.67 9.72 0.76
CA TRP A 76 10.07 8.32 0.81
C TRP A 76 9.64 7.67 2.13
N ALA A 77 9.94 8.30 3.27
CA ALA A 77 9.56 7.79 4.58
C ALA A 77 8.03 7.60 4.70
N GLY A 78 7.26 8.60 4.27
CA GLY A 78 5.79 8.53 4.30
C GLY A 78 5.21 7.45 3.39
N THR A 79 5.76 7.30 2.16
CA THR A 79 5.21 6.34 1.18
C THR A 79 5.64 4.91 1.41
N THR A 80 6.75 4.68 2.13
CA THR A 80 7.23 3.32 2.46
C THR A 80 6.72 2.79 3.81
N GLY A 81 5.82 3.53 4.49
CA GLY A 81 5.19 3.06 5.71
C GLY A 81 6.01 3.31 6.99
N GLN A 82 7.10 4.08 6.91
CA GLN A 82 7.95 4.37 8.07
C GLN A 82 7.25 5.24 9.12
N LEU A 83 6.12 5.86 8.75
CA LEU A 83 5.31 6.71 9.61
C LEU A 83 4.03 6.03 10.11
N ASP A 84 3.80 4.75 9.79
CA ASP A 84 2.52 4.10 10.06
C ASP A 84 2.19 4.03 11.56
N ASP A 85 3.19 3.91 12.42
CA ASP A 85 3.03 3.86 13.87
C ASP A 85 3.13 5.25 14.54
N VAL A 86 3.51 6.29 13.78
CA VAL A 86 3.63 7.65 14.32
C VAL A 86 2.23 8.26 14.48
N PRO A 87 1.87 8.81 15.65
CA PRO A 87 0.64 9.57 15.84
C PRO A 87 0.57 10.75 14.84
N ILE A 88 -0.63 11.05 14.33
CA ILE A 88 -0.81 12.09 13.30
C ILE A 88 -0.29 13.45 13.77
N GLU A 89 -0.50 13.79 15.05
CA GLU A 89 -0.03 15.02 15.68
C GLU A 89 1.51 15.11 15.74
N ASP A 90 2.20 13.98 15.75
CA ASP A 90 3.66 13.92 15.84
C ASP A 90 4.36 13.83 14.48
N VAL A 91 3.63 13.63 13.38
CA VAL A 91 4.21 13.43 12.04
C VAL A 91 5.18 14.56 11.66
N ARG A 92 4.80 15.81 11.87
CA ARG A 92 5.64 16.96 11.52
C ARG A 92 6.86 17.11 12.43
N ARG A 93 6.71 16.78 13.70
CA ARG A 93 7.82 16.76 14.66
C ARG A 93 8.80 15.64 14.33
N PHE A 94 8.26 14.45 14.03
CA PHE A 94 9.06 13.32 13.56
C PHE A 94 9.87 13.66 12.30
N GLU A 95 9.23 14.26 11.29
CA GLU A 95 9.91 14.71 10.07
C GLU A 95 11.09 15.65 10.38
N THR A 96 10.83 16.68 11.18
CA THR A 96 11.85 17.68 11.51
C THR A 96 13.02 17.04 12.27
N GLU A 97 12.75 16.27 13.31
CA GLU A 97 13.76 15.62 14.14
C GLU A 97 14.53 14.54 13.37
N PHE A 98 13.84 13.80 12.48
CA PHE A 98 14.47 12.79 11.61
C PHE A 98 15.43 13.42 10.60
N LEU A 99 15.04 14.50 9.93
CA LEU A 99 15.91 15.20 8.99
C LEU A 99 17.14 15.80 9.71
N ASP A 100 16.95 16.33 10.91
CA ASP A 100 18.06 16.84 11.73
C ASP A 100 18.98 15.70 12.20
N TYR A 101 18.42 14.56 12.58
CA TYR A 101 19.19 13.36 12.92
C TYR A 101 19.99 12.87 11.70
N LEU A 102 19.37 12.80 10.52
CA LEU A 102 20.01 12.38 9.27
C LEU A 102 21.17 13.29 8.88
N ARG A 103 21.01 14.61 9.03
CA ARG A 103 22.08 15.59 8.75
C ARG A 103 23.30 15.44 9.70
N ARG A 104 23.06 15.03 10.94
CA ARG A 104 24.14 14.83 11.93
C ARG A 104 24.84 13.50 11.78
N GLU A 105 24.06 12.42 11.65
CA GLU A 105 24.59 11.05 11.69
C GLU A 105 25.06 10.54 10.33
N GLN A 106 24.35 10.90 9.25
CA GLN A 106 24.59 10.38 7.91
C GLN A 106 24.44 11.46 6.81
N PRO A 107 25.21 12.56 6.86
CA PRO A 107 25.12 13.63 5.87
C PRO A 107 25.42 13.17 4.44
N GLY A 108 26.16 12.05 4.30
CA GLY A 108 26.48 11.46 3.00
C GLY A 108 25.27 11.00 2.21
N ILE A 109 24.15 10.64 2.87
CA ILE A 109 22.91 10.22 2.20
C ILE A 109 22.29 11.41 1.46
N LEU A 110 22.14 12.54 2.13
CA LEU A 110 21.59 13.76 1.51
C LEU A 110 22.52 14.28 0.41
N ALA A 111 23.84 14.24 0.62
CA ALA A 111 24.82 14.62 -0.37
C ALA A 111 24.74 13.72 -1.61
N ALA A 112 24.61 12.42 -1.44
CA ALA A 112 24.45 11.48 -2.56
C ALA A 112 23.21 11.77 -3.40
N ILE A 113 22.04 12.03 -2.76
CA ILE A 113 20.81 12.40 -3.46
C ILE A 113 20.98 13.71 -4.22
N LYS A 114 21.62 14.70 -3.62
CA LYS A 114 21.87 16.01 -4.21
C LYS A 114 22.78 15.93 -5.44
N GLU A 115 23.89 15.18 -5.34
CA GLU A 115 24.89 15.04 -6.41
C GLU A 115 24.40 14.18 -7.55
N THR A 116 23.78 13.03 -7.25
CA THR A 116 23.33 12.08 -8.28
C THR A 116 21.98 12.42 -8.85
N SER A 117 21.18 13.25 -8.16
CA SER A 117 19.78 13.51 -8.46
C SER A 117 18.94 12.23 -8.53
N ASP A 118 19.40 11.13 -7.94
CA ASP A 118 18.75 9.82 -7.95
C ASP A 118 18.68 9.24 -6.52
N LEU A 119 17.76 8.30 -6.34
CA LEU A 119 17.60 7.50 -5.14
C LEU A 119 17.99 6.06 -5.50
N SER A 120 19.25 5.70 -5.22
CA SER A 120 19.76 4.35 -5.47
C SER A 120 19.30 3.36 -4.42
N ASP A 121 19.34 2.07 -4.71
CA ASP A 121 18.96 1.01 -3.78
C ASP A 121 19.88 0.98 -2.53
N ASP A 122 21.17 1.31 -2.70
CA ASP A 122 22.11 1.46 -1.60
C ASP A 122 21.72 2.62 -0.69
N THR A 123 21.32 3.75 -1.28
CA THR A 123 20.81 4.91 -0.52
C THR A 123 19.53 4.57 0.23
N VAL A 124 18.62 3.82 -0.39
CA VAL A 124 17.38 3.36 0.25
C VAL A 124 17.68 2.42 1.41
N THR A 125 18.64 1.51 1.26
CA THR A 125 19.05 0.60 2.32
C THR A 125 19.63 1.38 3.50
N ALA A 126 20.55 2.32 3.23
CA ALA A 126 21.11 3.19 4.26
C ALA A 126 20.04 4.05 4.97
N LEU A 127 19.05 4.57 4.22
CA LEU A 127 17.91 5.30 4.80
C LEU A 127 17.08 4.44 5.74
N LYS A 128 16.81 3.19 5.38
CA LYS A 128 16.09 2.25 6.26
C LYS A 128 16.84 2.03 7.56
N ASP A 129 18.13 1.75 7.50
CA ASP A 129 18.95 1.53 8.69
C ASP A 129 19.01 2.76 9.62
N VAL A 130 18.99 3.95 9.04
CA VAL A 130 19.03 5.20 9.80
C VAL A 130 17.67 5.50 10.44
N ILE A 131 16.57 5.36 9.69
CA ILE A 131 15.24 5.64 10.22
C ILE A 131 14.84 4.62 11.28
N ASP A 132 15.23 3.35 11.15
CA ASP A 132 14.98 2.32 12.17
C ASP A 132 15.69 2.62 13.47
N ARG A 133 16.93 3.14 13.39
CA ARG A 133 17.66 3.61 14.59
C ARG A 133 17.00 4.84 15.20
N PHE A 134 16.57 5.81 14.39
CA PHE A 134 15.90 7.00 14.87
C PHE A 134 14.58 6.68 15.54
N ARG A 135 13.74 5.80 14.98
CA ARG A 135 12.45 5.38 15.53
C ARG A 135 12.55 4.82 16.95
N ARG A 136 13.66 4.14 17.28
CA ARG A 136 13.92 3.61 18.64
C ARG A 136 14.23 4.70 19.66
N THR A 137 14.61 5.88 19.22
CA THR A 137 14.93 7.02 20.09
C THR A 137 13.85 8.09 20.10
N PHE A 138 12.86 7.98 19.21
CA PHE A 138 11.79 8.95 19.10
C PHE A 138 10.72 8.72 20.15
N GLU A 139 10.43 9.75 20.94
CA GLU A 139 9.37 9.76 21.95
C GLU A 139 8.13 10.44 21.36
N VAL A 140 6.98 9.74 21.37
CA VAL A 140 5.70 10.33 20.96
C VAL A 140 5.16 11.30 22.00
N THR A 141 4.22 12.15 21.62
CA THR A 141 3.51 13.04 22.54
C THR A 141 2.81 12.19 23.60
N GLY A 142 3.31 12.25 24.83
CA GLY A 142 2.92 11.39 25.95
C GLY A 142 4.08 10.68 26.62
N GLY A 143 5.32 10.84 26.07
CA GLY A 143 6.57 10.39 26.70
C GLY A 143 6.82 8.88 26.57
N GLN A 144 6.18 8.20 25.62
CA GLN A 144 6.44 6.81 25.28
C GLN A 144 7.37 6.74 24.06
N LEU A 145 8.30 5.78 24.04
CA LEU A 145 9.08 5.49 22.85
C LEU A 145 8.18 4.95 21.74
N LEU A 146 8.40 5.38 20.50
CA LEU A 146 7.65 4.93 19.33
C LEU A 146 7.77 3.41 19.12
N VAL A 147 8.97 2.86 19.39
CA VAL A 147 9.26 1.42 19.35
C VAL A 147 9.70 1.01 20.74
N SER A 148 8.91 0.20 21.45
CA SER A 148 9.30 -0.39 22.72
C SER A 148 10.18 -1.62 22.49
N ASP A 149 11.07 -1.92 23.44
CA ASP A 149 11.91 -3.14 23.40
C ASP A 149 11.05 -4.42 23.40
N GLU A 150 9.81 -4.35 23.87
CA GLU A 150 8.87 -5.46 23.85
C GLU A 150 8.38 -5.80 22.43
N ASP A 151 8.23 -4.80 21.56
CA ASP A 151 7.85 -5.00 20.15
C ASP A 151 9.02 -5.59 19.33
N SER A 152 10.26 -5.37 19.76
CA SER A 152 11.45 -5.95 19.13
C SER A 152 11.65 -7.43 19.48
N ALA A 153 11.01 -7.92 20.53
CA ALA A 153 11.08 -9.31 21.00
C ALA A 153 9.97 -10.20 20.44
N ALA A 154 9.04 -9.67 19.65
CA ALA A 154 8.07 -10.48 18.93
C ALA A 154 8.81 -11.27 17.85
N GLU A 155 9.15 -12.53 18.17
CA GLU A 155 9.63 -13.48 17.17
C GLU A 155 8.60 -13.54 16.03
N PRO A 156 9.04 -13.56 14.76
CA PRO A 156 8.14 -13.81 13.66
C PRO A 156 7.47 -15.14 13.94
N LEU A 157 6.12 -15.16 14.02
CA LEU A 157 5.32 -16.35 14.14
C LEU A 157 5.81 -17.35 13.08
N GLY A 158 6.43 -18.44 13.53
CA GLY A 158 6.94 -19.47 12.65
C GLY A 158 5.82 -19.95 11.73
N GLU A 159 6.13 -20.19 10.47
CA GLU A 159 5.23 -20.62 9.40
C GLU A 159 4.43 -21.93 9.69
N GLY A 160 4.34 -22.38 10.96
CA GLY A 160 3.74 -23.63 11.39
C GLY A 160 2.41 -23.53 12.14
N GLU A 161 1.95 -22.36 12.54
CA GLU A 161 0.73 -22.22 13.35
C GLU A 161 -0.36 -21.36 12.70
N ALA A 162 -0.55 -21.46 11.40
CA ALA A 162 -1.84 -21.14 10.83
C ALA A 162 -2.83 -22.24 11.28
N LYS A 163 -3.50 -22.04 12.42
CA LYS A 163 -4.70 -22.80 12.75
C LYS A 163 -5.65 -22.65 11.59
N GLN A 164 -5.81 -23.72 10.81
CA GLN A 164 -6.91 -23.84 9.88
C GLN A 164 -8.18 -23.74 10.71
N GLU A 165 -8.78 -22.57 10.72
CA GLU A 165 -10.16 -22.41 11.13
C GLU A 165 -10.98 -23.25 10.15
N SER A 166 -11.42 -24.42 10.63
CA SER A 166 -12.38 -25.23 9.91
C SER A 166 -13.66 -24.41 9.81
N VAL A 167 -13.92 -23.88 8.62
CA VAL A 167 -15.21 -23.30 8.28
C VAL A 167 -16.25 -24.40 8.48
N ALA A 168 -16.97 -24.35 9.60
CA ALA A 168 -18.10 -25.21 9.85
C ALA A 168 -19.12 -24.92 8.72
N ARG A 169 -19.22 -25.85 7.78
CA ARG A 169 -20.27 -25.79 6.77
C ARG A 169 -21.60 -25.79 7.51
N TYR A 170 -22.33 -24.70 7.39
CA TYR A 170 -23.70 -24.59 7.82
C TYR A 170 -24.48 -25.74 7.15
N ARG A 171 -24.87 -26.72 7.97
CA ARG A 171 -25.73 -27.81 7.53
C ARG A 171 -27.15 -27.28 7.69
N ASP A 172 -27.81 -26.99 6.57
CA ASP A 172 -29.24 -26.76 6.56
C ASP A 172 -29.94 -27.96 7.19
N THR A 173 -30.42 -27.78 8.39
CA THR A 173 -31.40 -28.66 9.00
C THR A 173 -32.76 -28.28 8.45
N ASP A 174 -33.09 -28.81 7.29
CA ASP A 174 -34.47 -28.76 6.83
C ASP A 174 -35.28 -29.81 7.62
N THR A 175 -36.21 -29.27 8.37
CA THR A 175 -37.15 -29.95 9.23
C THR A 175 -38.16 -30.72 8.38
N GLY A 176 -38.42 -31.93 8.83
CA GLY A 176 -39.26 -32.93 8.27
C GLY A 176 -40.66 -32.52 7.83
N GLY A 177 -41.13 -33.29 6.89
CA GLY A 177 -42.51 -33.40 6.45
C GLY A 177 -42.71 -34.76 5.82
N GLU A 178 -43.32 -35.65 6.59
CA GLU A 178 -43.84 -36.94 6.13
C GLU A 178 -44.79 -36.75 4.93
N SER A 179 -44.71 -37.60 3.92
CA SER A 179 -45.75 -38.63 3.69
C SER A 179 -45.71 -39.23 2.29
N THR A 180 -45.71 -40.56 2.30
CA THR A 180 -46.48 -41.50 1.46
C THR A 180 -46.25 -41.60 -0.05
N SER A 181 -45.70 -42.77 -0.38
CA SER A 181 -46.19 -43.75 -1.41
C SER A 181 -46.45 -43.31 -2.83
N GLY A 182 -45.86 -44.03 -3.77
CA GLY A 182 -46.32 -44.14 -5.15
C GLY A 182 -45.28 -44.62 -6.15
N SER A 183 -45.23 -45.88 -6.30
CA SER A 183 -44.84 -46.80 -7.34
C SER A 183 -44.77 -46.30 -8.79
N ALA A 184 -43.94 -47.02 -9.56
CA ALA A 184 -43.87 -47.18 -11.03
C ALA A 184 -43.05 -46.11 -11.80
N GLY A 185 -41.93 -46.43 -12.47
CA GLY A 185 -41.80 -47.39 -13.54
C GLY A 185 -41.54 -46.69 -14.87
N ALA A 186 -40.53 -47.15 -15.58
CA ALA A 186 -40.27 -46.95 -17.03
C ALA A 186 -39.12 -46.01 -17.41
N THR A 187 -37.98 -46.59 -17.72
CA THR A 187 -37.26 -46.76 -19.00
C THR A 187 -37.50 -45.76 -20.12
N ALA A 188 -36.43 -45.19 -20.65
CA ALA A 188 -35.99 -45.16 -22.05
C ALA A 188 -35.07 -44.00 -22.32
N GLU A 189 -33.86 -44.35 -22.77
CA GLU A 189 -33.25 -44.02 -24.06
C GLU A 189 -33.20 -42.52 -24.43
N GLY A 190 -32.00 -41.91 -24.49
CA GLY A 190 -31.08 -42.00 -25.59
C GLY A 190 -31.37 -40.92 -26.62
N VAL A 191 -30.47 -40.03 -26.84
CA VAL A 191 -30.04 -39.55 -28.17
C VAL A 191 -28.95 -38.48 -27.96
N GLY A 192 -27.79 -38.77 -28.51
CA GLY A 192 -26.73 -37.79 -28.71
C GLY A 192 -26.99 -36.90 -29.91
N LEU A 193 -26.45 -35.75 -29.89
CA LEU A 193 -26.13 -35.01 -31.10
C LEU A 193 -24.88 -34.17 -30.90
N SER A 194 -23.84 -34.63 -31.58
CA SER A 194 -22.68 -33.88 -31.99
C SER A 194 -23.08 -32.70 -32.85
N ASN A 195 -22.47 -31.59 -32.75
CA ASN A 195 -22.32 -30.71 -33.90
C ASN A 195 -20.94 -30.04 -33.88
N ASP A 196 -20.09 -30.57 -34.74
CA ASP A 196 -18.92 -29.93 -35.32
C ASP A 196 -19.38 -28.77 -36.22
N GLY A 197 -18.63 -27.69 -36.17
CA GLY A 197 -18.84 -26.57 -37.06
C GLY A 197 -17.59 -25.70 -37.15
N ALA A 198 -16.58 -26.20 -37.86
CA ALA A 198 -15.48 -25.40 -38.38
C ALA A 198 -16.01 -24.35 -39.37
N ASN A 199 -15.54 -23.16 -39.31
CA ASN A 199 -15.45 -22.34 -40.53
C ASN A 199 -14.18 -21.47 -40.53
N ALA A 200 -13.35 -21.78 -41.53
CA ALA A 200 -12.21 -21.03 -41.99
C ALA A 200 -12.66 -20.02 -43.06
N GLY A 201 -11.97 -18.93 -43.14
CA GLY A 201 -12.09 -17.97 -44.24
C GLY A 201 -11.31 -16.72 -43.92
N SER A 202 -10.04 -16.59 -44.23
CA SER A 202 -9.42 -16.21 -45.50
C SER A 202 -9.91 -14.85 -46.04
N GLY A 203 -9.01 -13.92 -46.12
CA GLY A 203 -9.17 -12.64 -46.81
C GLY A 203 -7.97 -11.74 -46.67
N ALA A 204 -6.97 -11.94 -47.49
CA ALA A 204 -5.87 -11.03 -47.75
C ALA A 204 -6.32 -9.92 -48.69
N ASN A 205 -5.70 -8.72 -48.58
CA ASN A 205 -5.25 -7.81 -49.64
C ASN A 205 -4.79 -6.54 -48.96
N ALA A 206 -3.56 -6.14 -49.04
CA ALA A 206 -2.71 -5.69 -50.16
C ALA A 206 -2.93 -4.22 -50.55
N GLU A 207 -1.85 -3.48 -50.41
CA GLU A 207 -1.27 -2.44 -51.28
C GLU A 207 -1.82 -1.00 -51.25
N GLY A 208 -0.83 -0.11 -51.16
CA GLY A 208 -0.62 1.10 -51.92
C GLY A 208 -0.70 2.36 -51.09
N GLY A 209 0.32 3.15 -50.89
CA GLY A 209 1.19 3.82 -51.84
C GLY A 209 1.12 5.31 -51.56
N GLU A 210 2.29 5.92 -51.59
CA GLU A 210 2.72 7.33 -51.54
C GLU A 210 2.85 8.01 -50.19
#